data_c518952b7114da1679b37d8369b41c7d
#
_entry.id   c518952b7114da1679b37d8369b41c7d
#
_cell.length_a   1.000
_cell.length_b   1.000
_cell.length_c   1.000
_cell.angle_alpha   90.00
_cell.angle_beta   90.00
_cell.angle_gamma   90.00
#
_symmetry.space_group_name_H-M   'P 1'
#
loop_
_entity.id
_entity.type
_entity.pdbx_description
1 polymer ?
#
loop_
_entity_poly.entity_id
_entity_poly.type
_entity_poly.pdbx_seq_one_letter_code
_entity_poly.pdbx_strand_id
1 'polypeptide(L)' 'MAQNHVIKVSKKTLAEMTTVYQPNRLNKTVPYTVFVAKVGTTTITAYQSGKVMFQGPQAEKEAARW' A
#
# COMPACT_ATOMS: atom_id res chain seq x y z
N MET A 1 -13.46 10.18 9.03
CA MET A 1 -12.05 10.55 9.20
C MET A 1 -11.15 9.55 8.51
N ALA A 2 -10.14 10.05 7.83
CA ALA A 2 -9.16 9.19 7.21
C ALA A 2 -8.33 8.50 8.28
N GLN A 3 -8.11 7.21 8.15
CA GLN A 3 -7.29 6.44 9.04
C GLN A 3 -6.01 6.05 8.32
N ASN A 4 -4.91 6.12 9.03
CA ASN A 4 -3.62 5.71 8.53
C ASN A 4 -3.15 4.49 9.30
N HIS A 5 -2.75 3.47 8.56
CA HIS A 5 -2.24 2.25 9.15
C HIS A 5 -0.96 1.87 8.43
N VAL A 6 0.13 1.76 9.15
CA VAL A 6 1.44 1.47 8.58
C VAL A 6 1.92 0.11 9.07
N ILE A 7 2.31 -0.74 8.12
CA ILE A 7 2.90 -2.03 8.45
C ILE A 7 4.28 -2.13 7.80
N LYS A 8 5.13 -2.97 8.36
CA LYS A 8 6.43 -3.25 7.79
C LYS A 8 6.43 -4.67 7.21
N VAL A 9 6.87 -4.81 5.97
CA VAL A 9 6.87 -6.10 5.29
C VAL A 9 8.26 -6.42 4.76
N SER A 10 8.50 -7.70 4.49
CA SER A 10 9.73 -8.14 3.86
C SER A 10 9.73 -7.79 2.37
N LYS A 11 10.91 -7.85 1.74
CA LYS A 11 11.03 -7.62 0.31
C LYS A 11 10.17 -8.59 -0.48
N LYS A 12 10.09 -9.83 -0.04
CA LYS A 12 9.26 -10.85 -0.68
C LYS A 12 7.79 -10.46 -0.64
N THR A 13 7.29 -10.07 0.53
CA THR A 13 5.92 -9.63 0.69
C THR A 13 5.64 -8.38 -0.14
N LEU A 14 6.60 -7.46 -0.17
CA LEU A 14 6.46 -6.24 -0.95
C LEU A 14 6.31 -6.56 -2.45
N ALA A 15 7.07 -7.52 -2.95
CA ALA A 15 6.96 -7.97 -4.34
C ALA A 15 5.59 -8.60 -4.62
N GLU A 16 5.08 -9.37 -3.67
CA GLU A 16 3.73 -9.96 -3.78
C GLU A 16 2.67 -8.88 -3.82
N MET A 17 2.79 -7.88 -2.97
CA MET A 17 1.86 -6.75 -2.95
C MET A 17 1.89 -5.99 -4.28
N THR A 18 3.08 -5.78 -4.84
CA THR A 18 3.22 -5.11 -6.13
C THR A 18 2.44 -5.85 -7.22
N THR A 19 2.51 -7.18 -7.21
CA THR A 19 1.77 -8.00 -8.18
C THR A 19 0.27 -7.93 -7.95
N VAL A 20 -0.16 -8.06 -6.68
CA VAL A 20 -1.58 -8.07 -6.31
C VAL A 20 -2.24 -6.73 -6.65
N TYR A 21 -1.54 -5.63 -6.41
CA TYR A 21 -2.12 -4.30 -6.62
C TYR A 21 -1.78 -3.69 -7.97
N GLN A 22 -1.16 -4.45 -8.86
CA GLN A 22 -0.80 -3.94 -10.17
C GLN A 22 -2.00 -3.35 -10.93
N PRO A 23 -3.16 -4.00 -10.98
CA PRO A 23 -4.34 -3.42 -11.64
C PRO A 23 -4.87 -2.16 -10.95
N ASN A 24 -4.48 -1.95 -9.71
CA ASN A 24 -4.96 -0.83 -8.90
C ASN A 24 -3.93 0.29 -8.78
N ARG A 25 -2.77 0.13 -9.42
CA ARG A 25 -1.71 1.14 -9.32
C ARG A 25 -2.17 2.47 -9.90
N LEU A 26 -1.84 3.53 -9.17
CA LEU A 26 -2.07 4.88 -9.63
C LEU A 26 -0.89 5.31 -10.52
N ASN A 27 -1.18 6.07 -11.55
CA ASN A 27 -0.16 6.65 -12.41
C ASN A 27 0.44 7.89 -11.73
N LYS A 28 1.03 7.65 -10.57
CA LYS A 28 1.55 8.71 -9.71
C LYS A 28 2.91 8.30 -9.21
N THR A 29 3.87 9.21 -9.33
CA THR A 29 5.22 8.99 -8.82
C THR A 29 5.39 9.74 -7.51
N VAL A 30 5.73 9.00 -6.45
CA VAL A 30 6.03 9.56 -5.14
C VAL A 30 7.45 9.13 -4.78
N PRO A 31 8.32 10.07 -4.35
CA PRO A 31 9.70 9.73 -4.00
C PRO A 31 9.78 8.61 -2.96
N TYR A 32 10.77 7.74 -3.13
CA TYR A 32 11.07 6.65 -2.19
C TYR A 32 9.97 5.59 -2.10
N THR A 33 9.07 5.53 -3.08
CA THR A 33 8.01 4.51 -3.08
C THR A 33 8.27 3.47 -4.16
N VAL A 34 7.82 2.24 -3.88
CA VAL A 34 7.82 1.15 -4.85
C VAL A 34 6.58 1.26 -5.74
N PHE A 35 5.44 1.53 -5.12
CA PHE A 35 4.19 1.74 -5.85
C PHE A 35 3.20 2.52 -4.98
N VAL A 36 2.23 3.11 -5.66
CA VAL A 36 1.06 3.70 -5.02
C VAL A 36 -0.16 3.10 -5.70
N ALA A 37 -1.07 2.55 -4.93
CA ALA A 37 -2.26 1.90 -5.46
C ALA A 37 -3.50 2.39 -4.71
N LYS A 38 -4.66 2.25 -5.34
CA LYS A 38 -5.93 2.60 -4.72
C LYS A 38 -6.90 1.45 -4.91
N VAL A 39 -7.42 0.95 -3.80
CA VAL A 39 -8.40 -0.13 -3.78
C VAL A 39 -9.68 0.43 -3.15
N GLY A 40 -10.68 0.70 -3.98
CA GLY A 40 -11.89 1.37 -3.52
C GLY A 40 -11.56 2.75 -2.96
N THR A 41 -11.79 2.96 -1.67
CA THR A 41 -11.50 4.21 -0.99
C THR A 41 -10.16 4.17 -0.23
N THR A 42 -9.44 3.04 -0.29
CA THR A 42 -8.19 2.87 0.45
C THR A 42 -7.00 3.13 -0.47
N THR A 43 -6.11 4.02 -0.05
CA THR A 43 -4.87 4.31 -0.76
C THR A 43 -3.73 3.55 -0.10
N ILE A 44 -2.96 2.84 -0.90
CA ILE A 44 -1.85 2.02 -0.43
C ILE A 44 -0.56 2.60 -1.01
N THR A 45 0.35 3.00 -0.13
CA THR A 45 1.64 3.53 -0.52
C THR A 45 2.73 2.61 0.03
N ALA A 46 3.47 1.98 -0.87
CA ALA A 46 4.55 1.07 -0.48
C ALA A 46 5.88 1.77 -0.64
N TYR A 47 6.63 1.87 0.45
CA TYR A 47 7.93 2.55 0.47
C TYR A 47 9.07 1.54 0.28
N GLN A 48 10.16 2.00 -0.31
CA GLN A 48 11.34 1.18 -0.55
C GLN A 48 11.94 0.62 0.73
N SER A 49 11.70 1.28 1.85
CA SER A 49 12.19 0.81 3.16
C SER A 49 11.44 -0.42 3.68
N GLY A 50 10.38 -0.85 3.00
CA GLY A 50 9.57 -1.98 3.44
C GLY A 50 8.33 -1.57 4.23
N LYS A 51 8.12 -0.29 4.42
CA LYS A 51 6.92 0.21 5.08
C LYS A 51 5.82 0.40 4.05
N VAL A 52 4.60 -0.02 4.42
CA VAL A 52 3.43 0.13 3.56
C VAL A 52 2.38 0.88 4.35
N MET A 53 1.96 2.02 3.82
CA MET A 53 0.94 2.85 4.46
C MET A 53 -0.40 2.66 3.77
N PHE A 54 -1.40 2.39 4.59
CA PHE A 54 -2.79 2.26 4.14
C PHE A 54 -3.57 3.45 4.67
N GLN A 55 -4.25 4.16 3.79
CA GLN A 55 -5.03 5.35 4.16
C GLN A 55 -6.47 5.19 3.69
N GLY A 56 -7.42 5.51 4.55
CA GLY A 56 -8.84 5.50 4.23
C GLY A 56 -9.67 4.71 5.22
N PRO A 57 -11.00 4.67 5.03
CA PRO A 57 -11.90 3.99 5.98
C PRO A 57 -11.66 2.50 6.10
N GLN A 58 -11.09 1.86 5.07
CA GLN A 58 -10.81 0.43 5.05
C GLN A 58 -9.33 0.10 5.29
N ALA A 59 -8.55 1.07 5.74
CA ALA A 59 -7.10 0.91 5.88
C ALA A 59 -6.73 -0.27 6.77
N GLU A 60 -7.34 -0.36 7.95
CA GLU A 60 -7.07 -1.43 8.90
C GLU A 60 -7.45 -2.79 8.32
N LYS A 61 -8.59 -2.85 7.66
CA LYS A 61 -9.09 -4.09 7.07
C LYS A 61 -8.19 -4.56 5.93
N GLU A 62 -7.75 -3.65 5.10
CA GLU A 62 -6.86 -3.97 3.99
C GLU A 62 -5.48 -4.40 4.49
N ALA A 63 -4.98 -3.73 5.52
CA ALA A 63 -3.69 -4.07 6.13
C ALA A 63 -3.71 -5.46 6.77
N ALA A 64 -4.85 -5.86 7.30
CA ALA A 64 -5.00 -7.17 7.96
C ALA A 64 -4.85 -8.34 6.98
N ARG A 65 -4.92 -8.08 5.68
CA ARG A 65 -4.68 -9.11 4.65
C ARG A 65 -3.22 -9.53 4.59
N TRP A 66 -2.34 -8.73 5.12
CA TRP A 66 -0.89 -8.92 5.06
C TRP A 66 -0.31 -9.09 6.46
#